data_f1e25ae26f1cdabc264fa332cdf739b4
#
_entry.id   f1e25ae26f1cdabc264fa332cdf739b4
#
_cell.length_a   1.000
_cell.length_b   1.000
_cell.length_c   1.000
_cell.angle_alpha   90.00
_cell.angle_beta   90.00
_cell.angle_gamma   90.00
#
_symmetry.space_group_name_H-M   'P 1'
#
loop_
_entity.id
_entity.type
_entity.pdbx_description
1 polymer ?
#
loop_
_entity_poly.entity_id
_entity_poly.type
_entity_poly.pdbx_seq_one_letter_code
_entity_poly.pdbx_strand_id
1 'polypeptide(L)'
;AMPEEERFIVPGIAYAIDNEHSTDPDDAVSFDGEYLWVHIADPASSVAPDSSIDIAARNRGTTLYIPEGASRMLCENCLEDYALGLRENSKALSFKIKLDEESQIEDCEVLKTCVNVKCITYAQAQEQKDSAELKPLFEIARKNKERREKNNAVTIQMPEVDIIVDKETKKVSIVTEERFESNDVIQEFMLLAGEGAAKFAFKNKIPFPFISTSKSNKTY
;
A
#
# COMPACT_ATOMS: atom_id res chain seq x y z
N ALA A 1 19.36 6.29 18.03
CA ALA A 1 18.95 6.71 16.69
C ALA A 1 19.56 5.76 15.67
N MET A 2 18.83 5.44 14.62
CA MET A 2 19.36 4.68 13.48
C MET A 2 20.40 5.53 12.75
N PRO A 3 21.46 4.93 12.17
CA PRO A 3 22.40 5.66 11.34
C PRO A 3 21.67 6.27 10.13
N GLU A 4 22.16 7.43 9.69
CA GLU A 4 21.64 8.05 8.47
C GLU A 4 22.01 7.16 7.27
N GLU A 5 21.02 6.82 6.44
CA GLU A 5 21.18 5.97 5.28
C GLU A 5 21.07 6.80 4.00
N GLU A 6 21.91 6.49 3.03
CA GLU A 6 21.75 7.02 1.68
C GLU A 6 20.47 6.46 1.06
N ARG A 7 19.62 7.36 0.52
CA ARG A 7 18.35 7.01 -0.08
C ARG A 7 18.21 7.64 -1.45
N PHE A 8 17.65 6.86 -2.36
CA PHE A 8 17.31 7.35 -3.69
C PHE A 8 16.14 8.33 -3.60
N ILE A 9 16.30 9.51 -4.19
CA ILE A 9 15.20 10.50 -4.25
C ILE A 9 14.38 10.18 -5.48
N VAL A 10 13.13 9.77 -5.27
CA VAL A 10 12.20 9.47 -6.37
C VAL A 10 11.70 10.78 -6.96
N PRO A 11 11.87 10.99 -8.27
CA PRO A 11 11.38 12.21 -8.92
C PRO A 11 9.85 12.22 -9.01
N GLY A 12 9.28 13.44 -8.92
CA GLY A 12 7.83 13.63 -9.07
C GLY A 12 7.05 13.43 -7.77
N ILE A 13 5.77 13.18 -7.91
CA ILE A 13 4.81 13.03 -6.81
C ILE A 13 4.23 11.62 -6.86
N ALA A 14 4.26 10.93 -5.72
CA ALA A 14 3.50 9.71 -5.51
C ALA A 14 2.17 10.03 -4.82
N TYR A 15 1.18 9.20 -5.03
CA TYR A 15 -0.17 9.35 -4.48
C TYR A 15 -0.43 8.27 -3.44
N ALA A 16 -0.67 8.67 -2.20
CA ALA A 16 -1.28 7.83 -1.18
C ALA A 16 -2.79 7.97 -1.32
N ILE A 17 -3.47 6.89 -1.69
CA ILE A 17 -4.90 6.87 -1.97
C ILE A 17 -5.58 6.00 -0.92
N ASP A 18 -6.37 6.61 -0.04
CA ASP A 18 -6.93 5.93 1.11
C ASP A 18 -8.32 6.50 1.47
N ASN A 19 -8.93 5.97 2.52
CA ASN A 19 -10.20 6.47 3.06
C ASN A 19 -10.04 7.88 3.65
N GLU A 20 -11.14 8.65 3.70
CA GLU A 20 -11.15 10.03 4.19
C GLU A 20 -10.61 10.20 5.62
N HIS A 21 -10.76 9.16 6.43
CA HIS A 21 -10.36 9.18 7.85
C HIS A 21 -8.98 8.55 8.11
N SER A 22 -8.27 8.12 7.06
CA SER A 22 -6.92 7.60 7.21
C SER A 22 -5.95 8.69 7.69
N THR A 23 -5.19 8.39 8.71
CA THR A 23 -4.24 9.32 9.34
C THR A 23 -2.80 8.85 9.24
N ASP A 24 -2.57 7.64 8.76
CA ASP A 24 -1.29 6.96 8.70
C ASP A 24 -1.10 6.17 7.40
N PRO A 25 -1.08 6.83 6.21
CA PRO A 25 -0.92 6.13 4.95
C PRO A 25 0.36 5.27 4.94
N ASP A 26 0.21 4.00 4.62
CA ASP A 26 1.28 3.01 4.60
C ASP A 26 1.85 2.78 3.20
N ASP A 27 1.09 3.12 2.17
CA ASP A 27 1.46 2.93 0.76
C ASP A 27 1.19 4.19 -0.07
N ALA A 28 1.99 4.33 -1.12
CA ALA A 28 1.80 5.34 -2.16
C ALA A 28 2.27 4.78 -3.50
N VAL A 29 1.74 5.32 -4.59
CA VAL A 29 1.98 4.82 -5.93
C VAL A 29 2.31 5.95 -6.90
N SER A 30 3.17 5.69 -7.89
CA SER A 30 3.47 6.60 -8.97
C SER A 30 3.88 5.84 -10.24
N PHE A 31 3.84 6.53 -11.37
CA PHE A 31 4.33 6.03 -12.65
C PHE A 31 5.16 7.11 -13.32
N ASP A 32 6.39 6.78 -13.72
CA ASP A 32 7.33 7.74 -14.30
C ASP A 32 7.36 7.73 -15.83
N GLY A 33 6.45 6.98 -16.46
CA GLY A 33 6.38 6.77 -17.91
C GLY A 33 7.00 5.45 -18.38
N GLU A 34 7.81 4.80 -17.56
CA GLU A 34 8.44 3.51 -17.85
C GLU A 34 8.21 2.50 -16.71
N TYR A 35 8.34 2.93 -15.46
CA TYR A 35 8.24 2.06 -14.28
C TYR A 35 7.03 2.42 -13.42
N LEU A 36 6.34 1.38 -12.96
CA LEU A 36 5.42 1.49 -11.85
C LEU A 36 6.23 1.49 -10.55
N TRP A 37 5.98 2.48 -9.71
CA TRP A 37 6.56 2.56 -8.37
C TRP A 37 5.49 2.33 -7.32
N VAL A 38 5.77 1.41 -6.43
CA VAL A 38 4.98 1.18 -5.22
C VAL A 38 5.86 1.47 -4.02
N HIS A 39 5.47 2.44 -3.22
CA HIS A 39 6.21 2.92 -2.07
C HIS A 39 5.50 2.44 -0.81
N ILE A 40 6.23 1.75 0.06
CA ILE A 40 5.71 1.28 1.35
C ILE A 40 6.44 2.04 2.45
N ALA A 41 5.70 2.52 3.43
CA ALA A 41 6.25 3.18 4.61
C ALA A 41 7.38 2.36 5.23
N ASP A 42 8.49 3.01 5.62
CA ASP A 42 9.69 2.35 6.15
C ASP A 42 9.92 2.68 7.64
N PRO A 43 9.12 2.12 8.55
CA PRO A 43 9.33 2.35 9.99
C PRO A 43 10.68 1.81 10.48
N ALA A 44 11.26 0.81 9.81
CA ALA A 44 12.57 0.27 10.17
C ALA A 44 13.70 1.30 10.01
N SER A 45 13.48 2.36 9.23
CA SER A 45 14.43 3.47 9.11
C SER A 45 14.60 4.29 10.41
N SER A 46 13.63 4.22 11.31
CA SER A 46 13.57 5.02 12.53
C SER A 46 13.58 4.16 13.80
N VAL A 47 13.08 2.94 13.71
CA VAL A 47 12.94 2.01 14.84
C VAL A 47 14.08 0.99 14.82
N ALA A 48 15.01 1.11 15.77
CA ALA A 48 16.12 0.17 15.86
C ALA A 48 15.63 -1.21 16.34
N PRO A 49 16.18 -2.31 15.79
CA PRO A 49 15.89 -3.65 16.28
C PRO A 49 16.21 -3.78 17.78
N ASP A 50 15.35 -4.51 18.50
CA ASP A 50 15.44 -4.75 19.95
C ASP A 50 15.37 -3.50 20.83
N SER A 51 15.00 -2.35 20.26
CA SER A 51 14.63 -1.16 21.03
C SER A 51 13.32 -1.37 21.79
N SER A 52 13.05 -0.53 22.80
CA SER A 52 11.78 -0.60 23.54
C SER A 52 10.55 -0.43 22.65
N ILE A 53 10.67 0.39 21.57
CA ILE A 53 9.60 0.59 20.57
C ILE A 53 9.40 -0.69 19.77
N ASP A 54 10.47 -1.29 19.25
CA ASP A 54 10.41 -2.54 18.49
C ASP A 54 9.85 -3.70 19.31
N ILE A 55 10.29 -3.86 20.57
CA ILE A 55 9.77 -4.88 21.49
C ILE A 55 8.27 -4.67 21.75
N ALA A 56 7.85 -3.43 22.00
CA ALA A 56 6.45 -3.11 22.23
C ALA A 56 5.59 -3.39 20.98
N ALA A 57 6.10 -3.02 19.77
CA ALA A 57 5.43 -3.27 18.51
C ALA A 57 5.29 -4.79 18.24
N ARG A 58 6.34 -5.56 18.43
CA ARG A 58 6.32 -7.03 18.29
C ARG A 58 5.31 -7.70 19.24
N ASN A 59 5.21 -7.21 20.48
CA ASN A 59 4.26 -7.74 21.45
C ASN A 59 2.81 -7.43 21.08
N ARG A 60 2.53 -6.30 20.41
CA ARG A 60 1.21 -5.95 19.89
C ARG A 60 0.87 -6.72 18.62
N GLY A 61 1.83 -6.87 17.71
CA GLY A 61 1.72 -7.61 16.45
C GLY A 61 0.87 -6.96 15.38
N THR A 62 0.00 -6.01 15.70
CA THR A 62 -0.86 -5.29 14.77
C THR A 62 -1.39 -3.99 15.38
N THR A 63 -1.86 -3.08 14.52
CA THR A 63 -2.74 -1.99 14.95
C THR A 63 -4.15 -2.53 15.12
N LEU A 64 -4.78 -2.23 16.25
CA LEU A 64 -6.18 -2.57 16.52
C LEU A 64 -7.05 -1.35 16.23
N TYR A 65 -7.90 -1.44 15.23
CA TYR A 65 -8.89 -0.43 14.90
C TYR A 65 -10.21 -0.75 15.58
N ILE A 66 -10.75 0.23 16.28
CA ILE A 66 -12.05 0.17 16.94
C ILE A 66 -12.87 1.40 16.52
N PRO A 67 -14.20 1.38 16.60
CA PRO A 67 -15.03 2.50 16.15
C PRO A 67 -14.71 3.85 16.80
N GLU A 68 -14.13 3.84 18.00
CA GLU A 68 -13.76 5.03 18.75
C GLU A 68 -12.34 5.55 18.42
N GLY A 69 -11.50 4.76 17.74
CA GLY A 69 -10.13 5.12 17.41
C GLY A 69 -9.24 3.92 17.10
N ALA A 70 -7.92 4.11 17.15
CA ALA A 70 -6.95 3.07 16.89
C ALA A 70 -5.98 2.89 18.07
N SER A 71 -5.66 1.64 18.41
CA SER A 71 -4.51 1.29 19.25
C SER A 71 -3.37 0.88 18.31
N ARG A 72 -2.47 1.81 18.03
CA ARG A 72 -1.43 1.63 17.02
C ARG A 72 -0.37 0.63 17.46
N MET A 73 0.14 -0.16 16.51
CA MET A 73 1.28 -1.05 16.71
C MET A 73 2.53 -0.25 17.08
N LEU A 74 2.83 0.82 16.34
CA LEU A 74 3.86 1.79 16.67
C LEU A 74 3.25 2.98 17.44
N CYS A 75 4.06 3.67 18.22
CA CYS A 75 3.57 4.79 19.04
C CYS A 75 3.18 6.00 18.18
N GLU A 76 2.19 6.78 18.66
CA GLU A 76 1.72 8.01 17.99
C GLU A 76 2.88 8.99 17.67
N ASN A 77 3.83 9.11 18.58
CA ASN A 77 4.97 10.02 18.41
C ASN A 77 5.92 9.61 17.25
N CYS A 78 5.80 8.38 16.76
CA CYS A 78 6.58 7.89 15.63
C CYS A 78 5.85 8.07 14.29
N LEU A 79 4.58 8.46 14.31
CA LEU A 79 3.72 8.51 13.12
C LEU A 79 4.33 9.33 11.99
N GLU A 80 4.78 10.54 12.29
CA GLU A 80 5.42 11.43 11.31
C GLU A 80 6.74 10.89 10.75
N ASP A 81 7.37 9.92 11.43
CA ASP A 81 8.64 9.36 10.99
C ASP A 81 8.46 8.25 9.94
N TYR A 82 7.28 7.63 9.85
CA TYR A 82 7.05 6.53 8.93
C TYR A 82 5.84 6.71 8.00
N ALA A 83 4.75 7.36 8.44
CA ALA A 83 3.56 7.50 7.60
C ALA A 83 3.85 8.40 6.39
N LEU A 84 3.40 7.94 5.23
CA LEU A 84 3.67 8.61 3.97
C LEU A 84 2.86 9.91 3.84
N GLY A 85 3.51 10.98 3.36
CA GLY A 85 2.85 12.26 3.11
C GLY A 85 2.65 13.16 4.33
N LEU A 86 3.02 12.72 5.54
CA LEU A 86 3.00 13.60 6.74
C LEU A 86 4.21 14.53 6.78
N ARG A 87 5.28 14.20 6.07
CA ARG A 87 6.45 15.06 5.83
C ARG A 87 6.62 15.29 4.34
N GLU A 88 7.26 16.39 3.97
CA GLU A 88 7.55 16.74 2.57
C GLU A 88 8.29 15.62 1.83
N ASN A 89 9.22 14.96 2.51
CA ASN A 89 9.96 13.82 1.99
C ASN A 89 9.80 12.64 2.93
N SER A 90 8.97 11.70 2.54
CA SER A 90 8.70 10.48 3.31
C SER A 90 9.71 9.40 2.99
N LYS A 91 10.21 8.71 4.02
CA LYS A 91 11.07 7.53 3.84
C LYS A 91 10.24 6.32 3.48
N ALA A 92 10.63 5.63 2.41
CA ALA A 92 9.93 4.46 1.94
C ALA A 92 10.89 3.33 1.53
N LEU A 93 10.37 2.10 1.56
CA LEU A 93 10.90 0.98 0.81
C LEU A 93 10.10 0.91 -0.49
N SER A 94 10.76 1.12 -1.63
CA SER A 94 10.08 1.26 -2.91
C SER A 94 10.37 0.10 -3.83
N PHE A 95 9.31 -0.39 -4.45
CA PHE A 95 9.35 -1.40 -5.50
C PHE A 95 9.26 -0.71 -6.84
N LYS A 96 10.36 -0.69 -7.59
CA LYS A 96 10.43 -0.17 -8.95
C LYS A 96 10.20 -1.33 -9.90
N ILE A 97 9.04 -1.34 -10.54
CA ILE A 97 8.53 -2.49 -11.29
C ILE A 97 8.46 -2.15 -12.77
N LYS A 98 9.10 -2.97 -13.59
CA LYS A 98 8.94 -2.93 -15.04
C LYS A 98 7.93 -3.97 -15.46
N LEU A 99 6.94 -3.54 -16.24
CA LEU A 99 5.89 -4.41 -16.78
C LEU A 99 6.06 -4.54 -18.29
N ASP A 100 5.77 -5.73 -18.81
CA ASP A 100 5.63 -5.95 -20.26
C ASP A 100 4.23 -5.53 -20.77
N GLU A 101 3.96 -5.75 -22.05
CA GLU A 101 2.70 -5.40 -22.69
C GLU A 101 1.51 -6.18 -22.12
N GLU A 102 1.75 -7.39 -21.60
CA GLU A 102 0.77 -8.27 -20.94
C GLU A 102 0.67 -8.05 -19.43
N SER A 103 1.29 -6.97 -18.90
CA SER A 103 1.36 -6.65 -17.47
C SER A 103 2.05 -7.72 -16.61
N GLN A 104 2.97 -8.51 -17.20
CA GLN A 104 3.86 -9.37 -16.42
C GLN A 104 5.04 -8.56 -15.91
N ILE A 105 5.53 -8.91 -14.74
CA ILE A 105 6.73 -8.26 -14.18
C ILE A 105 7.96 -8.78 -14.91
N GLU A 106 8.58 -7.92 -15.72
CA GLU A 106 9.88 -8.18 -16.36
C GLU A 106 11.03 -8.07 -15.36
N ASP A 107 11.02 -7.01 -14.55
CA ASP A 107 12.03 -6.76 -13.51
C ASP A 107 11.41 -6.02 -12.31
N CYS A 108 12.03 -6.19 -11.16
CA CYS A 108 11.68 -5.50 -9.93
C CYS A 108 12.95 -5.20 -9.13
N GLU A 109 13.18 -3.92 -8.88
CA GLU A 109 14.19 -3.44 -7.95
C GLU A 109 13.53 -3.04 -6.62
N VAL A 110 14.21 -3.31 -5.51
CA VAL A 110 13.77 -2.88 -4.17
C VAL A 110 14.78 -1.87 -3.65
N LEU A 111 14.32 -0.65 -3.39
CA LEU A 111 15.16 0.50 -3.09
C LEU A 111 14.71 1.19 -1.80
N LYS A 112 15.68 1.64 -1.00
CA LYS A 112 15.42 2.63 0.06
C LYS A 112 15.32 4.01 -0.56
N THR A 113 14.18 4.67 -0.36
CA THR A 113 13.86 5.91 -1.07
C THR A 113 13.42 7.04 -0.14
N CYS A 114 13.48 8.27 -0.67
CA CYS A 114 12.73 9.43 -0.18
C CYS A 114 11.74 9.82 -1.27
N VAL A 115 10.48 10.01 -0.89
CA VAL A 115 9.35 10.21 -1.82
C VAL A 115 8.54 11.43 -1.39
N ASN A 116 8.21 12.29 -2.34
CA ASN A 116 7.21 13.34 -2.13
C ASN A 116 5.82 12.73 -2.36
N VAL A 117 4.98 12.73 -1.33
CA VAL A 117 3.69 12.05 -1.34
C VAL A 117 2.55 13.04 -1.18
N LYS A 118 1.55 12.93 -2.06
CA LYS A 118 0.27 13.63 -1.96
C LYS A 118 -0.81 12.64 -1.53
N CYS A 119 -1.43 12.91 -0.39
CA CYS A 119 -2.56 12.13 0.10
C CYS A 119 -3.85 12.60 -0.56
N ILE A 120 -4.63 11.68 -1.10
CA ILE A 120 -5.95 11.90 -1.68
C ILE A 120 -6.90 10.76 -1.29
N THR A 121 -8.20 11.02 -1.28
CA THR A 121 -9.18 9.96 -1.00
C THR A 121 -9.47 9.11 -2.25
N TYR A 122 -10.05 7.91 -2.05
CA TYR A 122 -10.52 7.09 -3.18
C TYR A 122 -11.50 7.83 -4.07
N ALA A 123 -12.43 8.64 -3.51
CA ALA A 123 -13.35 9.47 -4.26
C ALA A 123 -12.63 10.53 -5.11
N GLN A 124 -11.64 11.24 -4.51
CA GLN A 124 -10.84 12.23 -5.22
C GLN A 124 -10.01 11.62 -6.34
N ALA A 125 -9.43 10.44 -6.11
CA ALA A 125 -8.71 9.71 -7.14
C ALA A 125 -9.63 9.30 -8.28
N GLN A 126 -10.86 8.86 -7.96
CA GLN A 126 -11.89 8.51 -8.96
C GLN A 126 -12.29 9.71 -9.81
N GLU A 127 -12.50 10.87 -9.19
CA GLU A 127 -12.84 12.12 -9.91
C GLU A 127 -11.72 12.56 -10.86
N GLN A 128 -10.45 12.32 -10.48
CA GLN A 128 -9.26 12.72 -11.23
C GLN A 128 -8.69 11.60 -12.10
N LYS A 129 -9.41 10.50 -12.31
CA LYS A 129 -8.89 9.29 -12.99
C LYS A 129 -8.39 9.53 -14.42
N ASP A 130 -8.87 10.57 -15.09
CA ASP A 130 -8.47 10.93 -16.45
C ASP A 130 -7.37 12.01 -16.49
N SER A 131 -6.86 12.44 -15.33
CA SER A 131 -5.72 13.35 -15.27
C SER A 131 -4.45 12.70 -15.83
N ALA A 132 -3.50 13.52 -16.25
CA ALA A 132 -2.23 13.02 -16.82
C ALA A 132 -1.45 12.15 -15.83
N GLU A 133 -1.57 12.45 -14.54
CA GLU A 133 -0.85 11.77 -13.45
C GLU A 133 -1.49 10.44 -13.05
N LEU A 134 -2.83 10.39 -12.97
CA LEU A 134 -3.54 9.20 -12.47
C LEU A 134 -3.97 8.23 -13.56
N LYS A 135 -4.30 8.73 -14.75
CA LYS A 135 -4.76 7.88 -15.86
C LYS A 135 -3.87 6.66 -16.14
N PRO A 136 -2.54 6.77 -16.20
CA PRO A 136 -1.68 5.60 -16.41
C PRO A 136 -1.81 4.57 -15.29
N LEU A 137 -2.01 4.99 -14.05
CA LEU A 137 -2.18 4.09 -12.90
C LEU A 137 -3.48 3.26 -13.04
N PHE A 138 -4.58 3.90 -13.44
CA PHE A 138 -5.83 3.18 -13.70
C PHE A 138 -5.71 2.19 -14.86
N GLU A 139 -5.03 2.57 -15.93
CA GLU A 139 -4.79 1.69 -17.10
C GLU A 139 -3.94 0.47 -16.74
N ILE A 140 -2.87 0.67 -15.98
CA ILE A 140 -2.00 -0.43 -15.50
C ILE A 140 -2.79 -1.38 -14.59
N ALA A 141 -3.57 -0.85 -13.65
CA ALA A 141 -4.36 -1.65 -12.73
C ALA A 141 -5.41 -2.50 -13.47
N ARG A 142 -6.12 -1.93 -14.46
CA ARG A 142 -7.08 -2.70 -15.28
C ARG A 142 -6.40 -3.85 -16.02
N LYS A 143 -5.27 -3.58 -16.67
CA LYS A 143 -4.51 -4.62 -17.38
C LYS A 143 -4.04 -5.73 -16.44
N ASN A 144 -3.54 -5.38 -15.24
CA ASN A 144 -3.13 -6.38 -14.27
C ASN A 144 -4.31 -7.23 -13.78
N LYS A 145 -5.46 -6.60 -13.50
CA LYS A 145 -6.69 -7.30 -13.12
C LYS A 145 -7.13 -8.29 -14.20
N GLU A 146 -7.17 -7.85 -15.48
CA GLU A 146 -7.48 -8.72 -16.62
C GLU A 146 -6.48 -9.89 -16.73
N ARG A 147 -5.18 -9.64 -16.56
CA ARG A 147 -4.14 -10.68 -16.53
C ARG A 147 -4.44 -11.74 -15.46
N ARG A 148 -4.77 -11.30 -14.26
CA ARG A 148 -5.07 -12.18 -13.13
C ARG A 148 -6.34 -12.98 -13.34
N GLU A 149 -7.40 -12.36 -13.86
CA GLU A 149 -8.66 -13.04 -14.20
C GLU A 149 -8.46 -14.10 -15.29
N LYS A 150 -7.68 -13.81 -16.33
CA LYS A 150 -7.28 -14.80 -17.35
C LYS A 150 -6.52 -15.99 -16.75
N ASN A 151 -5.80 -15.77 -15.64
CA ASN A 151 -5.10 -16.80 -14.88
C ASN A 151 -5.95 -17.45 -13.79
N ASN A 152 -7.27 -17.31 -13.86
CA ASN A 152 -8.26 -17.86 -12.93
C ASN A 152 -8.17 -17.30 -11.50
N ALA A 153 -7.75 -16.05 -11.33
CA ALA A 153 -7.92 -15.36 -10.06
C ALA A 153 -9.43 -15.16 -9.80
N VAL A 154 -9.85 -15.45 -8.58
CA VAL A 154 -11.23 -15.25 -8.15
C VAL A 154 -11.26 -13.99 -7.29
N THR A 155 -12.07 -13.03 -7.68
CA THR A 155 -12.33 -11.83 -6.89
C THR A 155 -13.66 -12.01 -6.17
N ILE A 156 -13.62 -11.98 -4.84
CA ILE A 156 -14.82 -12.00 -4.00
C ILE A 156 -15.10 -10.55 -3.61
N GLN A 157 -16.18 -9.99 -4.13
CA GLN A 157 -16.65 -8.66 -3.74
C GLN A 157 -17.56 -8.79 -2.53
N MET A 158 -17.06 -8.42 -1.37
CA MET A 158 -17.88 -8.27 -0.17
C MET A 158 -18.11 -6.78 0.08
N PRO A 159 -19.35 -6.37 0.46
CA PRO A 159 -19.59 -5.00 0.87
C PRO A 159 -18.77 -4.69 2.13
N GLU A 160 -18.02 -3.61 2.09
CA GLU A 160 -17.31 -3.07 3.25
C GLU A 160 -18.27 -2.18 4.01
N VAL A 161 -18.23 -2.26 5.32
CA VAL A 161 -19.11 -1.49 6.22
C VAL A 161 -18.29 -0.85 7.32
N ASP A 162 -18.60 0.41 7.58
CA ASP A 162 -18.08 1.14 8.72
C ASP A 162 -19.08 1.09 9.89
N ILE A 163 -18.56 0.84 11.07
CA ILE A 163 -19.27 0.94 12.31
C ILE A 163 -18.92 2.28 12.96
N ILE A 164 -19.86 3.21 12.90
CA ILE A 164 -19.70 4.55 13.47
C ILE A 164 -20.37 4.60 14.83
N VAL A 165 -19.62 4.99 15.86
CA VAL A 165 -20.14 5.21 17.20
C VAL A 165 -20.12 6.70 17.51
N ASP A 166 -21.32 7.28 17.66
CA ASP A 166 -21.45 8.66 18.14
C ASP A 166 -20.97 8.74 19.60
N LYS A 167 -19.95 9.57 19.84
CA LYS A 167 -19.26 9.64 21.15
C LYS A 167 -20.16 10.20 22.27
N GLU A 168 -21.14 11.05 21.94
CA GLU A 168 -22.04 11.68 22.91
C GLU A 168 -23.25 10.79 23.19
N THR A 169 -23.94 10.38 22.15
CA THR A 169 -25.20 9.62 22.26
C THR A 169 -25.00 8.12 22.41
N LYS A 170 -23.79 7.62 22.14
CA LYS A 170 -23.45 6.18 22.08
C LYS A 170 -24.27 5.41 21.04
N LYS A 171 -24.86 6.11 20.10
CA LYS A 171 -25.61 5.50 19.00
C LYS A 171 -24.65 4.85 18.01
N VAL A 172 -24.90 3.59 17.72
CA VAL A 172 -24.16 2.82 16.70
C VAL A 172 -24.89 2.92 15.36
N SER A 173 -24.15 3.23 14.31
CA SER A 173 -24.63 3.24 12.94
C SER A 173 -23.73 2.37 12.08
N ILE A 174 -24.31 1.64 11.14
CA ILE A 174 -23.57 0.85 10.14
C ILE A 174 -23.78 1.55 8.81
N VAL A 175 -22.68 1.95 8.17
CA VAL A 175 -22.68 2.62 6.87
C VAL A 175 -21.93 1.75 5.89
N THR A 176 -22.51 1.52 4.71
CA THR A 176 -21.83 0.82 3.63
C THR A 176 -20.89 1.80 2.95
N GLU A 177 -19.63 1.43 2.82
CA GLU A 177 -18.65 2.21 2.07
C GLU A 177 -18.94 2.11 0.57
N GLU A 178 -18.84 3.24 -0.12
CA GLU A 178 -18.90 3.27 -1.57
C GLU A 178 -17.55 2.83 -2.13
N ARG A 179 -17.58 1.78 -2.97
CA ARG A 179 -16.38 1.27 -3.63
C ARG A 179 -16.20 1.90 -5.00
N PHE A 180 -15.03 2.48 -5.22
CA PHE A 180 -14.64 3.09 -6.50
C PHE A 180 -13.63 2.20 -7.25
N GLU A 181 -13.42 2.48 -8.53
CA GLU A 181 -12.34 1.85 -9.32
C GLU A 181 -10.96 2.16 -8.74
N SER A 182 -10.78 3.29 -8.09
CA SER A 182 -9.56 3.67 -7.39
C SER A 182 -9.17 2.71 -6.26
N ASN A 183 -10.12 2.04 -5.60
CA ASN A 183 -9.83 0.96 -4.65
C ASN A 183 -9.18 -0.23 -5.37
N ASP A 184 -9.65 -0.56 -6.59
CA ASP A 184 -9.03 -1.63 -7.37
C ASP A 184 -7.60 -1.27 -7.81
N VAL A 185 -7.33 0.02 -8.09
CA VAL A 185 -5.96 0.47 -8.42
C VAL A 185 -4.98 0.13 -7.31
N ILE A 186 -5.28 0.50 -6.07
CA ILE A 186 -4.41 0.22 -4.93
C ILE A 186 -4.31 -1.28 -4.69
N GLN A 187 -5.43 -2.00 -4.71
CA GLN A 187 -5.43 -3.46 -4.56
C GLN A 187 -4.52 -4.15 -5.58
N GLU A 188 -4.61 -3.80 -6.86
CA GLU A 188 -3.81 -4.41 -7.91
C GLU A 188 -2.33 -4.07 -7.76
N PHE A 189 -1.99 -2.87 -7.29
CA PHE A 189 -0.60 -2.47 -7.09
C PHE A 189 0.02 -3.12 -5.85
N MET A 190 -0.74 -3.34 -4.78
CA MET A 190 -0.28 -4.14 -3.64
C MET A 190 0.01 -5.59 -4.06
N LEU A 191 -0.81 -6.15 -4.94
CA LEU A 191 -0.57 -7.49 -5.50
C LEU A 191 0.68 -7.52 -6.40
N LEU A 192 0.89 -6.51 -7.25
CA LEU A 192 2.11 -6.38 -8.07
C LEU A 192 3.35 -6.20 -7.20
N ALA A 193 3.29 -5.37 -6.15
CA ALA A 193 4.39 -5.19 -5.21
C ALA A 193 4.74 -6.52 -4.50
N GLY A 194 3.73 -7.27 -4.05
CA GLY A 194 3.93 -8.59 -3.45
C GLY A 194 4.56 -9.59 -4.42
N GLU A 195 4.10 -9.63 -5.67
CA GLU A 195 4.69 -10.47 -6.73
C GLU A 195 6.14 -10.04 -7.02
N GLY A 196 6.40 -8.73 -7.13
CA GLY A 196 7.72 -8.17 -7.35
C GLY A 196 8.68 -8.48 -6.20
N ALA A 197 8.23 -8.32 -4.96
CA ALA A 197 8.99 -8.66 -3.76
C ALA A 197 9.38 -10.15 -3.74
N ALA A 198 8.45 -11.03 -4.07
CA ALA A 198 8.70 -12.46 -4.13
C ALA A 198 9.74 -12.81 -5.21
N LYS A 199 9.61 -12.25 -6.42
CA LYS A 199 10.59 -12.43 -7.51
C LYS A 199 11.97 -11.91 -7.13
N PHE A 200 12.03 -10.72 -6.51
CA PHE A 200 13.29 -10.13 -6.03
C PHE A 200 13.94 -11.01 -4.97
N ALA A 201 13.19 -11.45 -3.96
CA ALA A 201 13.70 -12.30 -2.90
C ALA A 201 14.21 -13.65 -3.44
N PHE A 202 13.46 -14.27 -4.36
CA PHE A 202 13.86 -15.52 -5.01
C PHE A 202 15.17 -15.37 -5.82
N LYS A 203 15.25 -14.33 -6.66
CA LYS A 203 16.44 -14.02 -7.48
C LYS A 203 17.69 -13.82 -6.61
N ASN A 204 17.53 -13.14 -5.45
CA ASN A 204 18.62 -12.82 -4.54
C ASN A 204 18.83 -13.84 -3.42
N LYS A 205 18.07 -14.96 -3.42
CA LYS A 205 18.15 -16.02 -2.40
C LYS A 205 17.93 -15.51 -0.96
N ILE A 206 17.04 -14.53 -0.83
CA ILE A 206 16.65 -13.97 0.47
C ILE A 206 15.55 -14.86 1.06
N PRO A 207 15.64 -15.30 2.32
CA PRO A 207 14.54 -15.96 3.01
C PRO A 207 13.31 -15.03 3.04
N PHE A 208 12.19 -15.51 2.47
CA PHE A 208 10.99 -14.70 2.30
C PHE A 208 9.74 -15.58 2.41
N PRO A 209 8.65 -15.10 3.03
CA PRO A 209 7.39 -15.84 3.08
C PRO A 209 6.69 -15.80 1.73
N PHE A 210 6.74 -16.91 0.98
CA PHE A 210 6.02 -17.02 -0.28
C PHE A 210 4.60 -17.54 -0.02
N ILE A 211 3.61 -16.81 -0.52
CA ILE A 211 2.20 -17.20 -0.44
C ILE A 211 1.70 -17.49 -1.84
N SER A 212 1.10 -18.65 -2.02
CA SER A 212 0.45 -19.03 -3.28
C SER A 212 -0.92 -19.67 -3.02
N THR A 213 -1.83 -19.49 -3.97
CA THR A 213 -3.13 -20.14 -3.95
C THR A 213 -3.17 -21.23 -5.00
N SER A 214 -3.45 -22.47 -4.62
CA SER A 214 -3.62 -23.56 -5.58
C SER A 214 -4.92 -23.38 -6.36
N LYS A 215 -4.91 -23.81 -7.65
CA LYS A 215 -6.14 -23.86 -8.45
C LYS A 215 -7.18 -24.74 -7.74
N SER A 216 -8.41 -24.24 -7.60
CA SER A 216 -9.52 -25.08 -7.13
C SER A 216 -9.78 -26.18 -8.18
N ASN A 217 -9.66 -27.44 -7.77
CA ASN A 217 -10.03 -28.61 -8.60
C ASN A 217 -11.53 -28.93 -8.51
N LYS A 218 -12.32 -28.09 -7.84
CA LYS A 218 -13.77 -28.30 -7.72
C LYS A 218 -14.49 -27.40 -8.74
N THR A 219 -15.05 -28.08 -9.74
CA THR A 219 -16.14 -27.56 -10.57
C THR A 219 -17.41 -27.62 -9.70
N TYR A 220 -17.99 -26.45 -9.37
CA TYR A 220 -19.29 -26.38 -8.71
C TYR A 220 -20.41 -26.37 -9.74
#